data_8c56cbb157f7103ec64efd585cce1647
#
_entry.id   8c56cbb157f7103ec64efd585cce1647
#
_cell.length_a   1.000
_cell.length_b   1.000
_cell.length_c   1.000
_cell.angle_alpha   90.00
_cell.angle_beta   90.00
_cell.angle_gamma   90.00
#
_symmetry.space_group_name_H-M   'P 1'
#
loop_
_entity.id
_entity.type
_entity.pdbx_description
1 polymer ?
#
loop_
_entity_poly.entity_id
_entity_poly.type
_entity_poly.pdbx_seq_one_letter_code
_entity_poly.pdbx_strand_id
1 'polypeptide(L)' 'MRMSELQSKDIIDLSDGKKIGRIIDAVIDDLGHIQSLIILKSKMFNVLPLNNEIEVKWEQIKTIGSDVILINIK' A
#
# COMPACT_ATOMS: atom_id res chain seq x y z
N MET A 1 -9.22 10.84 -8.52
CA MET A 1 -7.87 10.73 -7.91
C MET A 1 -6.92 10.10 -8.90
N ARG A 2 -5.71 10.61 -8.96
CA ARG A 2 -4.69 10.06 -9.84
C ARG A 2 -3.88 9.01 -9.11
N MET A 3 -3.34 8.07 -9.87
CA MET A 3 -2.45 7.06 -9.30
C MET A 3 -1.25 7.69 -8.61
N SER A 4 -0.73 8.78 -9.17
CA SER A 4 0.39 9.50 -8.56
C SER A 4 0.05 10.05 -7.17
N GLU A 5 -1.22 10.40 -6.96
CA GLU A 5 -1.66 10.86 -5.65
C GLU A 5 -1.65 9.72 -4.64
N LEU A 6 -2.10 8.54 -5.06
CA LEU A 6 -2.03 7.35 -4.20
C LEU A 6 -0.58 7.02 -3.85
N GLN A 7 0.30 7.11 -4.83
CA GLN A 7 1.71 6.76 -4.63
C GLN A 7 2.45 7.73 -3.71
N SER A 8 1.93 8.93 -3.55
CA SER A 8 2.56 9.91 -2.68
C SER A 8 2.18 9.75 -1.21
N LYS A 9 1.20 8.89 -0.91
CA LYS A 9 0.70 8.72 0.44
C LYS A 9 1.41 7.58 1.15
N ASP A 10 1.58 7.73 2.45
CA ASP A 10 2.15 6.69 3.30
C ASP A 10 1.08 5.66 3.63
N ILE A 11 1.48 4.40 3.61
CA ILE A 11 0.59 3.31 3.98
C ILE A 11 0.77 2.98 5.45
N ILE A 12 -0.33 3.05 6.20
CA ILE A 12 -0.31 2.83 7.64
C ILE A 12 -1.15 1.60 7.96
N ASP A 13 -0.58 0.70 8.76
CA ASP A 13 -1.30 -0.47 9.24
C ASP A 13 -2.16 -0.06 10.44
N LEU A 14 -3.47 -0.27 10.34
CA LEU A 14 -4.39 0.08 11.40
C LEU A 14 -4.14 -0.69 12.69
N SER A 15 -3.60 -1.90 12.60
CA SER A 15 -3.45 -2.74 13.78
C SER A 15 -2.42 -2.19 14.77
N ASP A 16 -1.40 -1.51 14.28
CA ASP A 16 -0.35 -0.99 15.17
C ASP A 16 0.01 0.47 14.89
N GLY A 17 -0.66 1.10 13.91
CA GLY A 17 -0.42 2.49 13.59
C GLY A 17 0.92 2.77 12.94
N LYS A 18 1.61 1.75 12.48
CA LYS A 18 2.94 1.92 11.91
C LYS A 18 2.90 2.07 10.41
N LYS A 19 3.85 2.85 9.89
CA LYS A 19 4.02 3.00 8.46
C LYS A 19 4.60 1.72 7.88
N ILE A 20 3.95 1.22 6.84
CA ILE A 20 4.42 0.03 6.14
C ILE A 20 5.31 0.39 4.96
N GLY A 21 4.91 1.37 4.17
CA GLY A 21 5.65 1.74 2.99
C GLY A 21 4.82 2.61 2.06
N ARG A 22 5.09 2.47 0.77
CA ARG A 22 4.39 3.24 -0.26
C ARG A 22 4.00 2.35 -1.42
N ILE A 23 2.97 2.78 -2.13
CA ILE A 23 2.48 2.07 -3.31
C ILE A 23 3.47 2.25 -4.45
N ILE A 24 3.85 1.14 -5.08
CA ILE A 24 4.74 1.18 -6.25
C ILE A 24 4.06 0.66 -7.51
N ASP A 25 2.96 -0.07 -7.36
CA ASP A 25 2.28 -0.65 -8.50
C ASP A 25 0.86 -1.02 -8.13
N ALA A 26 0.09 -1.44 -9.11
CA ALA A 26 -1.29 -1.88 -8.90
C ALA A 26 -1.58 -3.05 -9.82
N VAL A 27 -2.40 -3.97 -9.34
CA VAL A 27 -2.92 -5.06 -10.15
C VAL A 27 -4.30 -4.66 -10.65
N ILE A 28 -4.46 -4.64 -11.95
CA ILE A 28 -5.68 -4.16 -12.60
C ILE A 28 -6.25 -5.29 -13.43
N ASP A 29 -7.56 -5.51 -13.33
CA ASP A 29 -8.21 -6.57 -14.09
C ASP A 29 -8.51 -6.11 -15.53
N ASP A 30 -9.08 -7.01 -16.32
CA ASP A 30 -9.35 -6.74 -17.74
C ASP A 30 -10.42 -5.66 -17.95
N LEU A 31 -11.19 -5.37 -16.90
CA LEU A 31 -12.23 -4.33 -16.97
C LEU A 31 -11.72 -2.98 -16.47
N GLY A 32 -10.46 -2.91 -16.09
CA GLY A 32 -9.86 -1.66 -15.61
C GLY A 32 -10.05 -1.41 -14.13
N HIS A 33 -10.50 -2.39 -13.37
CA HIS A 33 -10.67 -2.23 -11.93
C HIS A 33 -9.40 -2.60 -11.19
N ILE A 34 -9.07 -1.82 -10.17
CA ILE A 34 -7.92 -2.12 -9.32
C ILE A 34 -8.30 -3.27 -8.40
N GLN A 35 -7.56 -4.37 -8.51
CA GLN A 35 -7.73 -5.54 -7.68
C GLN A 35 -6.95 -5.43 -6.38
N SER A 36 -5.73 -4.93 -6.48
CA SER A 36 -4.85 -4.82 -5.34
C SER A 36 -3.76 -3.79 -5.62
N LEU A 37 -3.07 -3.42 -4.57
CA LEU A 37 -1.94 -2.49 -4.65
C LEU A 37 -0.69 -3.22 -4.20
N ILE A 38 0.41 -2.93 -4.87
CA ILE A 38 1.72 -3.47 -4.49
C ILE A 38 2.43 -2.39 -3.69
N ILE A 39 2.83 -2.74 -2.49
CA ILE A 39 3.46 -1.81 -1.56
C ILE A 39 4.90 -2.22 -1.36
N LEU A 40 5.80 -1.27 -1.56
CA LEU A 40 7.20 -1.46 -1.22
C LEU A 40 7.35 -1.12 0.26
N LYS A 41 7.72 -2.10 1.07
CA LYS A 41 7.90 -1.88 2.49
C LYS A 41 9.04 -0.91 2.73
N SER A 42 8.83 -0.01 3.66
CA SER A 42 9.90 0.90 4.04
C SER A 42 11.01 0.13 4.70
N LYS A 43 12.21 0.62 4.47
CA LYS A 43 13.40 0.02 4.99
C LYS A 43 13.45 0.23 6.49
N MET A 44 13.11 -0.79 7.23
CA MET A 44 13.29 -0.74 8.67
C MET A 44 14.27 -1.83 9.03
N PHE A 45 15.34 -1.46 9.71
CA PHE A 45 16.26 -2.45 10.29
C PHE A 45 16.93 -3.37 9.28
N ASN A 46 17.92 -3.05 8.67
CA ASN A 46 18.82 -4.00 8.00
C ASN A 46 18.15 -5.18 7.31
N VAL A 47 16.92 -5.04 6.94
CA VAL A 47 16.24 -6.11 6.23
C VAL A 47 16.86 -6.22 4.86
N LEU A 48 17.26 -7.41 4.52
CA LEU A 48 17.76 -7.66 3.19
C LEU A 48 16.67 -7.32 2.18
N PRO A 49 17.01 -6.63 1.11
CA PRO A 49 16.02 -6.10 0.18
C PRO A 49 15.37 -7.14 -0.73
N LEU A 50 15.49 -8.40 -0.41
CA LEU A 50 14.84 -9.42 -1.20
C LEU A 50 13.36 -9.45 -0.82
N ASN A 51 12.48 -9.15 -1.75
CA ASN A 51 11.04 -9.22 -1.54
C ASN A 51 10.53 -8.27 -0.47
N ASN A 52 10.82 -7.00 -0.64
CA ASN A 52 10.22 -6.00 0.24
C ASN A 52 8.83 -5.59 -0.22
N GLU A 53 8.25 -6.31 -1.15
CA GLU A 53 6.94 -5.98 -1.68
C GLU A 53 5.88 -6.84 -1.05
N ILE A 54 4.72 -6.23 -0.78
CA ILE A 54 3.54 -6.96 -0.37
C ILE A 54 2.38 -6.55 -1.25
N GLU A 55 1.45 -7.45 -1.44
CA GLU A 55 0.22 -7.16 -2.17
C GLU A 55 -0.90 -6.99 -1.17
N VAL A 56 -1.60 -5.86 -1.26
CA VAL A 56 -2.75 -5.56 -0.41
C VAL A 56 -3.97 -5.45 -1.30
N LYS A 57 -4.98 -6.24 -1.00
CA LYS A 57 -6.21 -6.23 -1.79
C LYS A 57 -6.97 -4.94 -1.55
N TRP A 58 -7.70 -4.50 -2.58
CA TRP A 58 -8.47 -3.27 -2.49
C TRP A 58 -9.41 -3.27 -1.29
N GLU A 59 -10.00 -4.43 -0.97
CA GLU A 59 -10.92 -4.56 0.15
C GLU A 59 -10.27 -4.33 1.51
N GLN A 60 -8.96 -4.43 1.57
CA GLN A 60 -8.22 -4.21 2.82
C GLN A 60 -7.96 -2.73 3.09
N ILE A 61 -8.25 -1.88 2.13
CA ILE A 61 -8.11 -0.43 2.32
C ILE A 61 -9.31 0.09 3.09
N LYS A 62 -9.05 0.74 4.21
CA LYS A 62 -10.12 1.27 5.07
C LYS A 62 -10.40 2.73 4.81
N THR A 63 -9.37 3.52 4.63
CA THR A 63 -9.52 4.97 4.46
C THR A 63 -8.40 5.51 3.61
N ILE A 64 -8.74 6.39 2.69
CA ILE A 64 -7.75 7.13 1.91
C ILE A 64 -7.80 8.57 2.38
N GLY A 65 -6.77 8.97 3.11
CA GLY A 65 -6.66 10.34 3.62
C GLY A 65 -5.87 11.22 2.67
N SER A 66 -5.62 12.45 3.10
CA SER A 66 -4.84 13.38 2.28
C SER A 66 -3.37 13.00 2.18
N ASP A 67 -2.80 12.46 3.26
CA ASP A 67 -1.38 12.11 3.29
C ASP A 67 -1.11 10.65 3.58
N VAL A 68 -2.13 9.92 4.00
CA VAL A 68 -1.98 8.52 4.41
C VAL A 68 -3.10 7.67 3.87
N ILE A 69 -2.83 6.38 3.74
CA ILE A 69 -3.84 5.37 3.43
C ILE A 69 -3.81 4.37 4.58
N LEU A 70 -4.96 4.16 5.19
CA LEU A 70 -5.09 3.23 6.31
C LEU A 70 -5.55 1.88 5.78
N ILE A 71 -4.83 0.84 6.10
CA ILE A 71 -5.16 -0.50 5.65
C ILE A 71 -5.27 -1.46 6.81
N ASN A 72 -5.98 -2.55 6.58
CA ASN A 72 -6.09 -3.65 7.52
C ASN A 72 -5.53 -4.89 6.84
N ILE A 73 -4.35 -5.31 7.25
CA ILE A 73 -3.67 -6.43 6.61
C ILE A 73 -4.24 -7.77 7.07
N LYS A 74 -4.89 -7.80 8.21
CA LYS A 74 -5.42 -9.05 8.75
C LYS A 74 -6.84 -9.32 8.32
#